data_47d701eda0d065c667f424eac4ecf325
#
_entry.id   47d701eda0d065c667f424eac4ecf325
#
_cell.length_a   1.000
_cell.length_b   1.000
_cell.length_c   1.000
_cell.angle_alpha   90.00
_cell.angle_beta   90.00
_cell.angle_gamma   90.00
#
_symmetry.space_group_name_H-M   'P 1'
#
loop_
_entity.id
_entity.type
_entity.pdbx_description
1 polymer ?
#
loop_
_entity_poly.entity_id
_entity_poly.type
_entity_poly.pdbx_seq_one_letter_code
_entity_poly.pdbx_strand_id
1 'polypeptide(L)'
;QRQMCIRDRIKRQKKENTGLLIDRPLQPTEDTDRLIAALPYQLTGAQQRVWKQIEADLTGHMAMNRLVQGDVGSGKTILAFLALLVCSANSRQGCLMAPTEVLAVQHFEALTEMTEKYGLCTKPILLTGSMTAKQKRDAYERMLLYPNALIVGTHALIQERAVYENLALVITDEQHRFGVRQRETLGKKGEKPHILVMSATPIPRTLGIILYGDLDISVIDEVPAKRLPIKNCVVGTEFRPKAYEFIEKQVKDGHQAYVICPLVEESENTEAENVTDYTKLLKAELPDVRIACLHGKMKPAEKNRIMEEFLNHDTDVLVSTTVIEVGVNVPNATVMLIEDAQRFGLAQLHQLRGRVGRSDLQSYCITVSYTHLTLP
;
A
#
# COMPACT_ATOMS: atom_id res chain seq x y z
N GLN A 1 -21.99 -28.07 16.85
CA GLN A 1 -21.38 -28.85 15.73
C GLN A 1 -20.59 -27.99 14.74
N ARG A 2 -21.10 -26.81 14.29
CA ARG A 2 -20.36 -25.92 13.35
C ARG A 2 -19.06 -25.33 13.96
N GLN A 3 -19.06 -24.98 15.24
CA GLN A 3 -17.85 -24.47 15.93
C GLN A 3 -16.77 -25.54 16.12
N MET A 4 -17.17 -26.80 16.32
CA MET A 4 -16.23 -27.93 16.40
C MET A 4 -15.56 -28.19 15.06
N CYS A 5 -16.27 -28.09 13.95
CA CYS A 5 -15.73 -28.29 12.60
C CYS A 5 -14.67 -27.24 12.21
N ILE A 6 -14.85 -25.97 12.64
CA ILE A 6 -13.88 -24.89 12.43
C ILE A 6 -12.62 -25.13 13.27
N ARG A 7 -12.76 -25.55 14.52
CA ARG A 7 -11.63 -25.83 15.42
C ARG A 7 -10.81 -27.05 14.96
N ASP A 8 -11.48 -28.09 14.43
CA ASP A 8 -10.81 -29.27 13.89
C ASP A 8 -10.14 -29.00 12.53
N ARG A 9 -10.73 -28.12 11.72
CA ARG A 9 -10.09 -27.65 10.48
C ARG A 9 -8.83 -26.84 10.79
N ILE A 10 -8.87 -25.93 11.77
CA ILE A 10 -7.72 -25.16 12.25
C ILE A 10 -6.65 -26.11 12.84
N LYS A 11 -7.04 -27.16 13.58
CA LYS A 11 -6.10 -28.16 14.12
C LYS A 11 -5.50 -29.05 13.03
N ARG A 12 -6.25 -29.42 11.98
CA ARG A 12 -5.71 -30.16 10.83
C ARG A 12 -4.74 -29.29 10.02
N GLN A 13 -5.09 -28.04 9.74
CA GLN A 13 -4.18 -27.11 9.07
C GLN A 13 -2.91 -26.83 9.89
N LYS A 14 -3.00 -26.70 11.23
CA LYS A 14 -1.79 -26.63 12.08
C LYS A 14 -0.93 -27.89 12.03
N LYS A 15 -1.51 -29.07 11.81
CA LYS A 15 -0.76 -30.32 11.64
C LYS A 15 -0.13 -30.46 10.25
N GLU A 16 -0.76 -29.91 9.21
CA GLU A 16 -0.21 -29.85 7.85
C GLU A 16 0.92 -28.81 7.73
N ASN A 17 0.94 -27.79 8.59
CA ASN A 17 2.00 -26.78 8.70
C ASN A 17 3.32 -27.31 9.34
N THR A 18 3.39 -28.54 9.81
CA THR A 18 4.65 -29.17 10.24
C THR A 18 5.69 -29.31 9.11
N GLY A 19 5.29 -29.06 7.86
CA GLY A 19 6.19 -28.96 6.70
C GLY A 19 6.93 -27.62 6.53
N LEU A 20 6.65 -26.61 7.37
CA LEU A 20 7.21 -25.25 7.27
C LEU A 20 8.38 -24.97 8.23
N LEU A 21 9.06 -26.02 8.73
CA LEU A 21 10.26 -25.85 9.53
C LEU A 21 11.39 -25.28 8.68
N ILE A 22 12.04 -24.25 9.22
CA ILE A 22 13.21 -23.59 8.63
C ILE A 22 14.45 -24.19 9.27
N ASP A 23 15.34 -24.74 8.45
CA ASP A 23 16.56 -25.36 8.93
C ASP A 23 17.55 -24.32 9.52
N ARG A 24 17.55 -23.11 8.98
CA ARG A 24 18.41 -22.01 9.40
C ARG A 24 17.59 -20.74 9.62
N PRO A 25 17.06 -20.51 10.82
CA PRO A 25 16.35 -19.28 11.14
C PRO A 25 17.27 -18.05 11.01
N LEU A 26 16.68 -16.90 10.71
CA LEU A 26 17.41 -15.65 10.64
C LEU A 26 17.88 -15.25 12.05
N GLN A 27 19.04 -14.58 12.13
CA GLN A 27 19.55 -14.06 13.40
C GLN A 27 19.10 -12.61 13.58
N PRO A 28 18.82 -12.18 14.82
CA PRO A 28 18.62 -10.77 15.12
C PRO A 28 19.83 -9.94 14.65
N THR A 29 19.61 -8.70 14.27
CA THR A 29 20.67 -7.81 13.82
C THR A 29 20.63 -6.48 14.56
N GLU A 30 21.81 -5.95 14.88
CA GLU A 30 21.95 -4.61 15.47
C GLU A 30 21.55 -3.51 14.47
N ASP A 31 21.51 -3.79 13.16
CA ASP A 31 21.16 -2.81 12.14
C ASP A 31 19.70 -2.34 12.29
N THR A 32 18.79 -3.21 12.74
CA THR A 32 17.40 -2.82 13.03
C THR A 32 17.29 -1.89 14.21
N ASP A 33 18.03 -2.17 15.29
CA ASP A 33 18.03 -1.32 16.50
C ASP A 33 18.66 0.04 16.20
N ARG A 34 19.78 0.05 15.46
CA ARG A 34 20.42 1.29 14.99
C ARG A 34 19.48 2.11 14.12
N LEU A 35 18.78 1.47 13.19
CA LEU A 35 17.81 2.15 12.34
C LEU A 35 16.67 2.73 13.17
N ILE A 36 16.07 1.95 14.07
CA ILE A 36 14.97 2.42 14.94
C ILE A 36 15.42 3.61 15.78
N ALA A 37 16.62 3.58 16.35
CA ALA A 37 17.18 4.67 17.14
C ALA A 37 17.48 5.93 16.30
N ALA A 38 17.80 5.77 15.02
CA ALA A 38 18.15 6.86 14.11
C ALA A 38 16.96 7.47 13.38
N LEU A 39 15.77 6.87 13.46
CA LEU A 39 14.55 7.43 12.85
C LEU A 39 14.25 8.84 13.43
N PRO A 40 13.76 9.79 12.61
CA PRO A 40 13.40 11.13 13.06
C PRO A 40 12.13 11.16 13.94
N TYR A 41 11.56 10.01 14.23
CA TYR A 41 10.37 9.80 15.07
C TYR A 41 10.50 8.48 15.84
N GLN A 42 9.77 8.38 16.94
CA GLN A 42 9.70 7.12 17.69
C GLN A 42 8.58 6.24 17.11
N LEU A 43 8.82 4.94 17.08
CA LEU A 43 7.77 3.98 16.77
C LEU A 43 6.67 4.04 17.83
N THR A 44 5.41 3.98 17.42
CA THR A 44 4.28 3.90 18.36
C THR A 44 4.31 2.59 19.15
N GLY A 45 3.62 2.53 20.28
CA GLY A 45 3.54 1.30 21.08
C GLY A 45 2.99 0.12 20.26
N ALA A 46 1.99 0.37 19.39
CA ALA A 46 1.46 -0.64 18.49
C ALA A 46 2.49 -1.12 17.45
N GLN A 47 3.25 -0.21 16.84
CA GLN A 47 4.32 -0.57 15.91
C GLN A 47 5.41 -1.40 16.60
N GLN A 48 5.81 -1.03 17.81
CA GLN A 48 6.80 -1.79 18.60
C GLN A 48 6.30 -3.20 18.94
N ARG A 49 5.03 -3.35 19.34
CA ARG A 49 4.41 -4.67 19.60
C ARG A 49 4.42 -5.53 18.35
N VAL A 50 4.00 -4.97 17.21
CA VAL A 50 3.96 -5.70 15.93
C VAL A 50 5.36 -6.03 15.44
N TRP A 51 6.32 -5.12 15.59
CA TRP A 51 7.72 -5.39 15.24
C TRP A 51 8.28 -6.59 16.02
N LYS A 52 8.10 -6.62 17.33
CA LYS A 52 8.54 -7.76 18.16
C LYS A 52 7.92 -9.10 17.72
N GLN A 53 6.68 -9.09 17.25
CA GLN A 53 6.04 -10.30 16.72
C GLN A 53 6.67 -10.74 15.38
N ILE A 54 6.94 -9.79 14.49
CA ILE A 54 7.59 -10.07 13.20
C ILE A 54 9.01 -10.59 13.44
N GLU A 55 9.78 -9.93 14.29
CA GLU A 55 11.14 -10.32 14.63
C GLU A 55 11.20 -11.72 15.25
N ALA A 56 10.31 -12.04 16.19
CA ALA A 56 10.21 -13.36 16.80
C ALA A 56 9.87 -14.45 15.77
N ASP A 57 9.02 -14.14 14.77
CA ASP A 57 8.71 -15.08 13.70
C ASP A 57 9.90 -15.27 12.75
N LEU A 58 10.59 -14.19 12.37
CA LEU A 58 11.77 -14.23 11.49
C LEU A 58 12.93 -15.03 12.08
N THR A 59 13.10 -14.92 13.40
CA THR A 59 14.16 -15.62 14.14
C THR A 59 13.72 -16.99 14.67
N GLY A 60 12.49 -17.35 14.46
CA GLY A 60 11.92 -18.65 14.85
C GLY A 60 12.23 -19.77 13.86
N HIS A 61 12.00 -21.01 14.29
CA HIS A 61 12.17 -22.20 13.45
C HIS A 61 11.00 -22.50 12.52
N MET A 62 9.95 -21.68 12.50
CA MET A 62 8.81 -21.85 11.61
C MET A 62 8.71 -20.67 10.63
N ALA A 63 8.40 -20.97 9.38
CA ALA A 63 8.17 -19.91 8.40
C ALA A 63 7.02 -19.00 8.86
N MET A 64 7.29 -17.71 8.96
CA MET A 64 6.28 -16.71 9.25
C MET A 64 5.20 -16.71 8.16
N ASN A 65 3.95 -16.65 8.55
CA ASN A 65 2.82 -16.38 7.66
C ASN A 65 1.90 -15.38 8.37
N ARG A 66 2.19 -14.07 8.23
CA ARG A 66 1.59 -13.01 9.05
C ARG A 66 0.93 -11.93 8.22
N LEU A 67 -0.27 -11.51 8.65
CA LEU A 67 -0.98 -10.33 8.17
C LEU A 67 -0.78 -9.18 9.17
N VAL A 68 -0.16 -8.09 8.72
CA VAL A 68 -0.10 -6.81 9.44
C VAL A 68 -1.21 -5.91 8.91
N GLN A 69 -2.16 -5.65 9.78
CA GLN A 69 -3.30 -4.79 9.51
C GLN A 69 -3.15 -3.46 10.25
N GLY A 70 -3.46 -2.36 9.58
CA GLY A 70 -3.45 -1.03 10.17
C GLY A 70 -3.96 -0.01 9.18
N ASP A 71 -4.50 1.09 9.65
CA ASP A 71 -5.04 2.16 8.80
C ASP A 71 -3.98 2.70 7.82
N VAL A 72 -4.43 3.40 6.79
CA VAL A 72 -3.52 4.09 5.87
C VAL A 72 -2.68 5.10 6.66
N GLY A 73 -1.34 5.03 6.48
CA GLY A 73 -0.41 5.88 7.22
C GLY A 73 -0.12 5.45 8.66
N SER A 74 -0.55 4.26 9.10
CA SER A 74 -0.16 3.69 10.41
C SER A 74 1.31 3.25 10.50
N GLY A 75 2.08 3.40 9.41
CA GLY A 75 3.51 3.07 9.37
C GLY A 75 3.82 1.59 9.14
N LYS A 76 2.97 0.85 8.44
CA LYS A 76 3.24 -0.54 8.03
C LYS A 76 4.55 -0.68 7.25
N THR A 77 4.85 0.28 6.39
CA THR A 77 6.03 0.27 5.51
C THR A 77 7.36 0.22 6.28
N ILE A 78 7.47 0.93 7.41
CA ILE A 78 8.71 0.88 8.21
C ILE A 78 8.94 -0.53 8.77
N LEU A 79 7.88 -1.23 9.19
CA LEU A 79 7.98 -2.60 9.69
C LEU A 79 8.41 -3.57 8.56
N ALA A 80 7.92 -3.35 7.34
CA ALA A 80 8.37 -4.09 6.17
C ALA A 80 9.86 -3.86 5.88
N PHE A 81 10.33 -2.62 5.98
CA PHE A 81 11.73 -2.28 5.77
C PHE A 81 12.64 -2.90 6.85
N LEU A 82 12.22 -2.86 8.12
CA LEU A 82 12.95 -3.53 9.21
C LEU A 82 13.05 -5.05 8.95
N ALA A 83 11.96 -5.70 8.52
CA ALA A 83 11.97 -7.12 8.18
C ALA A 83 12.91 -7.45 7.00
N LEU A 84 12.93 -6.60 5.96
CA LEU A 84 13.86 -6.73 4.85
C LEU A 84 15.32 -6.59 5.30
N LEU A 85 15.61 -5.67 6.21
CA LEU A 85 16.97 -5.47 6.74
C LEU A 85 17.46 -6.70 7.52
N VAL A 86 16.61 -7.35 8.31
CA VAL A 86 16.95 -8.62 8.96
C VAL A 86 17.40 -9.66 7.93
N CYS A 87 16.69 -9.78 6.81
CA CYS A 87 17.08 -10.71 5.73
C CYS A 87 18.44 -10.34 5.14
N SER A 88 18.63 -9.07 4.79
CA SER A 88 19.88 -8.58 4.19
C SER A 88 21.09 -8.79 5.11
N ALA A 89 20.97 -8.49 6.41
CA ALA A 89 22.02 -8.70 7.40
C ALA A 89 22.40 -10.18 7.55
N ASN A 90 21.46 -11.08 7.27
CA ASN A 90 21.68 -12.52 7.26
C ASN A 90 22.15 -13.07 5.90
N SER A 91 22.57 -12.20 4.98
CA SER A 91 22.95 -12.58 3.61
C SER A 91 21.84 -13.35 2.88
N ARG A 92 20.58 -12.97 3.12
CA ARG A 92 19.40 -13.51 2.49
C ARG A 92 18.65 -12.44 1.70
N GLN A 93 17.97 -12.87 0.66
CA GLN A 93 17.15 -11.98 -0.16
C GLN A 93 15.78 -11.80 0.46
N GLY A 94 15.28 -10.55 0.40
CA GLY A 94 13.90 -10.21 0.70
C GLY A 94 13.25 -9.50 -0.48
N CYS A 95 11.98 -9.76 -0.74
CA CYS A 95 11.25 -9.04 -1.78
C CYS A 95 10.00 -8.36 -1.23
N LEU A 96 9.74 -7.15 -1.74
CA LEU A 96 8.54 -6.35 -1.49
C LEU A 96 7.76 -6.17 -2.78
N MET A 97 6.58 -6.76 -2.85
CA MET A 97 5.69 -6.62 -3.99
C MET A 97 4.64 -5.54 -3.74
N ALA A 98 4.66 -4.51 -4.58
CA ALA A 98 3.70 -3.43 -4.58
C ALA A 98 2.65 -3.62 -5.69
N PRO A 99 1.40 -3.13 -5.50
CA PRO A 99 0.32 -3.30 -6.46
C PRO A 99 0.49 -2.49 -7.74
N THR A 100 1.23 -1.38 -7.68
CA THR A 100 1.46 -0.49 -8.82
C THR A 100 2.94 -0.15 -8.98
N GLU A 101 3.33 0.26 -10.20
CA GLU A 101 4.72 0.66 -10.49
C GLU A 101 5.11 1.92 -9.72
N VAL A 102 4.22 2.89 -9.63
CA VAL A 102 4.46 4.13 -8.89
C VAL A 102 4.77 3.83 -7.43
N LEU A 103 3.98 2.95 -6.80
CA LEU A 103 4.23 2.55 -5.42
C LEU A 103 5.52 1.73 -5.26
N ALA A 104 5.83 0.87 -6.23
CA ALA A 104 7.09 0.13 -6.24
C ALA A 104 8.29 1.07 -6.33
N VAL A 105 8.23 2.10 -7.17
CA VAL A 105 9.27 3.14 -7.28
C VAL A 105 9.41 3.91 -5.97
N GLN A 106 8.30 4.38 -5.37
CA GLN A 106 8.33 5.06 -4.07
C GLN A 106 8.95 4.21 -2.96
N HIS A 107 8.58 2.93 -2.87
CA HIS A 107 9.19 2.03 -1.89
C HIS A 107 10.68 1.80 -2.16
N PHE A 108 11.07 1.68 -3.43
CA PHE A 108 12.46 1.52 -3.82
C PHE A 108 13.29 2.75 -3.47
N GLU A 109 12.81 3.95 -3.78
CA GLU A 109 13.47 5.21 -3.47
C GLU A 109 13.61 5.40 -1.95
N ALA A 110 12.52 5.20 -1.20
CA ALA A 110 12.54 5.30 0.26
C ALA A 110 13.49 4.28 0.91
N LEU A 111 13.53 3.04 0.40
CA LEU A 111 14.45 2.02 0.88
C LEU A 111 15.89 2.37 0.53
N THR A 112 16.15 2.90 -0.68
CA THR A 112 17.49 3.33 -1.13
C THR A 112 17.98 4.49 -0.28
N GLU A 113 17.18 5.54 -0.11
CA GLU A 113 17.51 6.67 0.76
C GLU A 113 17.84 6.21 2.19
N MET A 114 17.01 5.31 2.72
CA MET A 114 17.24 4.75 4.06
C MET A 114 18.55 3.98 4.14
N THR A 115 18.86 3.12 3.17
CA THR A 115 20.10 2.33 3.15
C THR A 115 21.35 3.20 3.02
N GLU A 116 21.29 4.24 2.20
CA GLU A 116 22.39 5.21 2.04
C GLU A 116 22.58 6.07 3.29
N LYS A 117 21.49 6.65 3.81
CA LYS A 117 21.52 7.55 4.98
C LYS A 117 22.07 6.86 6.23
N TYR A 118 21.77 5.59 6.43
CA TYR A 118 22.20 4.84 7.60
C TYR A 118 23.38 3.91 7.34
N GLY A 119 24.00 3.99 6.15
CA GLY A 119 25.19 3.23 5.79
C GLY A 119 25.00 1.71 5.82
N LEU A 120 23.81 1.23 5.44
CA LEU A 120 23.47 -0.19 5.46
C LEU A 120 24.08 -0.92 4.26
N CYS A 121 24.74 -2.04 4.51
CA CYS A 121 25.40 -2.86 3.48
C CYS A 121 24.38 -3.73 2.70
N THR A 122 23.37 -3.13 2.15
CA THR A 122 22.35 -3.82 1.33
C THR A 122 22.27 -3.26 -0.08
N LYS A 123 21.65 -4.00 -1.01
CA LYS A 123 21.53 -3.63 -2.41
C LYS A 123 20.07 -3.62 -2.84
N PRO A 124 19.39 -2.46 -2.76
CA PRO A 124 18.04 -2.33 -3.32
C PRO A 124 18.07 -2.55 -4.84
N ILE A 125 17.09 -3.30 -5.34
CA ILE A 125 16.89 -3.59 -6.77
C ILE A 125 15.42 -3.36 -7.10
N LEU A 126 15.15 -2.55 -8.14
CA LEU A 126 13.81 -2.35 -8.67
C LEU A 126 13.56 -3.31 -9.82
N LEU A 127 12.35 -3.93 -9.87
CA LEU A 127 11.89 -4.76 -10.98
C LEU A 127 10.41 -4.53 -11.26
N THR A 128 10.11 -3.79 -12.34
CA THR A 128 8.74 -3.46 -12.75
C THR A 128 8.44 -3.88 -14.19
N GLY A 129 7.14 -3.85 -14.55
CA GLY A 129 6.69 -4.23 -15.89
C GLY A 129 7.13 -3.28 -16.99
N SER A 130 7.18 -1.96 -16.73
CA SER A 130 7.52 -0.90 -17.69
C SER A 130 9.01 -0.78 -18.00
N MET A 131 9.89 -1.38 -17.19
CA MET A 131 11.34 -1.35 -17.42
C MET A 131 11.70 -1.92 -18.79
N THR A 132 12.70 -1.31 -19.43
CA THR A 132 13.26 -1.79 -20.71
C THR A 132 13.88 -3.18 -20.56
N ALA A 133 14.03 -3.89 -21.68
CA ALA A 133 14.65 -5.22 -21.68
C ALA A 133 16.08 -5.19 -21.11
N LYS A 134 16.84 -4.10 -21.35
CA LYS A 134 18.19 -3.90 -20.79
C LYS A 134 18.14 -3.75 -19.26
N GLN A 135 17.28 -2.89 -18.76
CA GLN A 135 17.11 -2.67 -17.31
C GLN A 135 16.67 -3.94 -16.58
N LYS A 136 15.71 -4.69 -17.16
CA LYS A 136 15.28 -5.98 -16.59
C LYS A 136 16.42 -6.99 -16.54
N ARG A 137 17.23 -7.08 -17.60
CA ARG A 137 18.39 -7.98 -17.62
C ARG A 137 19.40 -7.63 -16.53
N ASP A 138 19.74 -6.35 -16.40
CA ASP A 138 20.62 -5.87 -15.33
C ASP A 138 20.05 -6.17 -13.93
N ALA A 139 18.75 -5.98 -13.72
CA ALA A 139 18.10 -6.32 -12.47
C ALA A 139 18.20 -7.84 -12.17
N TYR A 140 17.93 -8.70 -13.15
CA TYR A 140 18.05 -10.15 -12.98
C TYR A 140 19.49 -10.59 -12.67
N GLU A 141 20.48 -10.02 -13.36
CA GLU A 141 21.90 -10.30 -13.10
C GLU A 141 22.29 -9.87 -11.68
N ARG A 142 21.85 -8.69 -11.23
CA ARG A 142 22.10 -8.20 -9.87
C ARG A 142 21.38 -9.04 -8.80
N MET A 143 20.17 -9.55 -9.07
CA MET A 143 19.47 -10.47 -8.16
C MET A 143 20.26 -11.76 -7.90
N LEU A 144 20.96 -12.29 -8.92
CA LEU A 144 21.81 -13.46 -8.77
C LEU A 144 23.18 -13.13 -8.14
N LEU A 145 23.71 -11.94 -8.41
CA LEU A 145 25.05 -11.54 -7.91
C LEU A 145 25.03 -11.19 -6.41
N TYR A 146 23.93 -10.62 -5.90
CA TYR A 146 23.86 -10.13 -4.52
C TYR A 146 22.95 -11.01 -3.65
N PRO A 147 23.52 -11.88 -2.81
CA PRO A 147 22.75 -12.77 -1.94
C PRO A 147 21.98 -12.02 -0.83
N ASN A 148 22.31 -10.76 -0.57
CA ASN A 148 21.64 -9.88 0.39
C ASN A 148 20.78 -8.80 -0.27
N ALA A 149 20.39 -8.99 -1.53
CA ALA A 149 19.59 -8.02 -2.27
C ALA A 149 18.19 -7.84 -1.66
N LEU A 150 17.72 -6.61 -1.65
CA LEU A 150 16.34 -6.23 -1.31
C LEU A 150 15.61 -5.87 -2.60
N ILE A 151 14.71 -6.71 -3.03
CA ILE A 151 14.05 -6.58 -4.32
C ILE A 151 12.68 -5.95 -4.14
N VAL A 152 12.44 -4.79 -4.77
CA VAL A 152 11.15 -4.11 -4.78
C VAL A 152 10.58 -4.16 -6.19
N GLY A 153 9.29 -4.45 -6.34
CA GLY A 153 8.69 -4.46 -7.66
C GLY A 153 7.20 -4.75 -7.67
N THR A 154 6.70 -4.99 -8.87
CA THR A 154 5.31 -5.38 -9.14
C THR A 154 5.21 -6.87 -9.43
N HIS A 155 4.16 -7.32 -10.14
CA HIS A 155 4.06 -8.71 -10.61
C HIS A 155 5.19 -9.18 -11.53
N ALA A 156 6.11 -8.33 -11.91
CA ALA A 156 7.36 -8.75 -12.56
C ALA A 156 8.19 -9.69 -11.66
N LEU A 157 8.06 -9.57 -10.33
CA LEU A 157 8.72 -10.43 -9.33
C LEU A 157 8.26 -11.90 -9.39
N ILE A 158 7.04 -12.16 -9.89
CA ILE A 158 6.46 -13.51 -9.96
C ILE A 158 6.85 -14.23 -11.25
N GLN A 159 7.26 -13.50 -12.29
CA GLN A 159 7.58 -14.05 -13.61
C GLN A 159 8.69 -15.10 -13.52
N GLU A 160 8.65 -16.12 -14.37
CA GLU A 160 9.62 -17.21 -14.38
C GLU A 160 11.07 -16.74 -14.46
N ARG A 161 11.31 -15.67 -15.21
CA ARG A 161 12.65 -15.07 -15.39
C ARG A 161 13.22 -14.43 -14.13
N ALA A 162 12.38 -14.06 -13.16
CA ALA A 162 12.83 -13.58 -11.86
C ALA A 162 13.27 -14.76 -11.00
N VAL A 163 14.56 -15.08 -11.03
CA VAL A 163 15.17 -16.16 -10.25
C VAL A 163 15.83 -15.57 -9.02
N TYR A 164 15.58 -16.17 -7.87
CA TYR A 164 16.15 -15.81 -6.58
C TYR A 164 17.13 -16.89 -6.16
N GLU A 165 18.26 -16.51 -5.60
CA GLU A 165 19.27 -17.46 -5.13
C GLU A 165 18.89 -18.04 -3.75
N ASN A 166 18.46 -17.16 -2.83
CA ASN A 166 18.20 -17.53 -1.44
C ASN A 166 17.09 -16.68 -0.81
N LEU A 167 15.94 -16.57 -1.48
CA LEU A 167 14.79 -15.78 -1.03
C LEU A 167 14.28 -16.27 0.34
N ALA A 168 14.37 -15.45 1.37
CA ALA A 168 13.95 -15.75 2.73
C ALA A 168 12.68 -15.03 3.17
N LEU A 169 12.34 -13.89 2.54
CA LEU A 169 11.16 -13.10 2.91
C LEU A 169 10.43 -12.58 1.68
N VAL A 170 9.13 -12.75 1.71
CA VAL A 170 8.19 -12.19 0.73
C VAL A 170 7.24 -11.25 1.46
N ILE A 171 7.22 -9.99 1.05
CA ILE A 171 6.28 -8.99 1.55
C ILE A 171 5.32 -8.62 0.42
N THR A 172 4.02 -8.58 0.72
CA THR A 172 2.99 -8.08 -0.21
C THR A 172 2.25 -6.90 0.42
N ASP A 173 2.24 -5.78 -0.29
CA ASP A 173 1.48 -4.60 0.12
C ASP A 173 0.10 -4.59 -0.53
N GLU A 174 -0.95 -4.17 0.23
CA GLU A 174 -2.35 -4.07 -0.24
C GLU A 174 -2.91 -5.38 -0.84
N GLN A 175 -2.92 -6.44 -0.05
CA GLN A 175 -3.24 -7.82 -0.45
C GLN A 175 -4.56 -8.02 -1.24
N HIS A 176 -5.60 -7.21 -1.02
CA HIS A 176 -6.89 -7.40 -1.70
C HIS A 176 -6.82 -7.25 -3.23
N ARG A 177 -5.71 -6.75 -3.75
CA ARG A 177 -5.43 -6.67 -5.20
C ARG A 177 -4.60 -7.82 -5.74
N PHE A 178 -3.93 -8.58 -4.86
CA PHE A 178 -3.17 -9.76 -5.23
C PHE A 178 -3.96 -11.02 -4.90
N GLY A 179 -4.24 -11.83 -5.90
CA GLY A 179 -4.89 -13.12 -5.69
C GLY A 179 -4.03 -14.06 -4.82
N VAL A 180 -4.66 -14.96 -4.07
CA VAL A 180 -4.00 -16.02 -3.27
C VAL A 180 -2.95 -16.77 -4.12
N ARG A 181 -3.24 -17.02 -5.39
CA ARG A 181 -2.33 -17.70 -6.33
C ARG A 181 -1.00 -16.97 -6.56
N GLN A 182 -0.99 -15.65 -6.58
CA GLN A 182 0.24 -14.87 -6.83
C GLN A 182 1.19 -14.98 -5.64
N ARG A 183 0.66 -14.93 -4.42
CA ARG A 183 1.41 -15.14 -3.19
C ARG A 183 2.00 -16.54 -3.12
N GLU A 184 1.20 -17.56 -3.43
CA GLU A 184 1.67 -18.94 -3.50
C GLU A 184 2.79 -19.12 -4.53
N THR A 185 2.66 -18.47 -5.69
CA THR A 185 3.67 -18.54 -6.75
C THR A 185 4.99 -17.90 -6.29
N LEU A 186 4.92 -16.74 -5.62
CA LEU A 186 6.11 -16.07 -5.10
C LEU A 186 6.72 -16.86 -3.92
N GLY A 187 5.88 -17.42 -3.06
CA GLY A 187 6.34 -18.30 -1.97
C GLY A 187 7.04 -19.58 -2.45
N LYS A 188 6.74 -20.07 -3.67
CA LYS A 188 7.42 -21.22 -4.28
C LYS A 188 8.80 -20.88 -4.89
N LYS A 189 9.17 -19.61 -4.99
CA LYS A 189 10.46 -19.19 -5.56
C LYS A 189 11.64 -19.28 -4.57
N GLY A 190 11.36 -19.53 -3.29
CA GLY A 190 12.36 -19.77 -2.26
C GLY A 190 12.12 -21.11 -1.54
N GLU A 191 13.11 -21.58 -0.82
CA GLU A 191 12.95 -22.71 0.10
C GLU A 191 12.24 -22.22 1.37
N LYS A 192 10.88 -22.28 1.38
CA LYS A 192 10.04 -21.91 2.53
C LYS A 192 10.27 -20.47 3.05
N PRO A 193 10.10 -19.45 2.21
CA PRO A 193 10.31 -18.07 2.65
C PRO A 193 9.25 -17.67 3.69
N HIS A 194 9.62 -16.75 4.59
CA HIS A 194 8.67 -16.03 5.43
C HIS A 194 7.73 -15.21 4.55
N ILE A 195 6.45 -15.14 4.93
CA ILE A 195 5.43 -14.36 4.22
C ILE A 195 4.86 -13.30 5.16
N LEU A 196 5.00 -12.05 4.76
CA LEU A 196 4.42 -10.90 5.43
C LEU A 196 3.45 -10.20 4.50
N VAL A 197 2.21 -10.09 4.92
CA VAL A 197 1.15 -9.43 4.17
C VAL A 197 0.79 -8.14 4.88
N MET A 198 0.65 -7.04 4.15
CA MET A 198 0.17 -5.78 4.69
C MET A 198 -1.19 -5.42 4.11
N SER A 199 -2.08 -4.89 4.94
CA SER A 199 -3.39 -4.41 4.52
C SER A 199 -3.78 -3.13 5.24
N ALA A 200 -4.33 -2.17 4.49
CA ALA A 200 -4.92 -0.96 5.05
C ALA A 200 -6.42 -1.12 5.38
N THR A 201 -7.05 -2.19 4.90
CA THR A 201 -8.46 -2.45 5.23
C THR A 201 -8.60 -3.11 6.58
N PRO A 202 -9.45 -2.59 7.48
CA PRO A 202 -9.81 -3.30 8.67
C PRO A 202 -10.65 -4.54 8.30
N ILE A 203 -10.03 -5.70 8.35
CA ILE A 203 -10.70 -6.98 8.15
C ILE A 203 -11.08 -7.49 9.53
N PRO A 204 -12.38 -7.69 9.84
CA PRO A 204 -12.78 -8.30 11.10
C PRO A 204 -12.02 -9.61 11.32
N ARG A 205 -11.52 -9.82 12.54
CA ARG A 205 -10.64 -10.96 12.87
C ARG A 205 -11.26 -12.31 12.47
N THR A 206 -12.56 -12.44 12.62
CA THR A 206 -13.34 -13.62 12.18
C THR A 206 -13.33 -13.81 10.66
N LEU A 207 -13.48 -12.72 9.91
CA LEU A 207 -13.44 -12.74 8.45
C LEU A 207 -12.00 -12.97 7.94
N GLY A 208 -11.00 -12.41 8.62
CA GLY A 208 -9.59 -12.67 8.36
C GLY A 208 -9.24 -14.16 8.47
N ILE A 209 -9.70 -14.83 9.51
CA ILE A 209 -9.51 -16.28 9.71
C ILE A 209 -10.23 -17.10 8.62
N ILE A 210 -11.39 -16.65 8.14
CA ILE A 210 -12.17 -17.34 7.11
C ILE A 210 -11.52 -17.15 5.72
N LEU A 211 -11.06 -15.95 5.42
CA LEU A 211 -10.50 -15.61 4.09
C LEU A 211 -9.03 -16.04 3.94
N TYR A 212 -8.29 -16.02 5.04
CA TYR A 212 -6.84 -16.22 5.01
C TYR A 212 -6.34 -17.39 5.86
N GLY A 213 -7.24 -18.07 6.54
CA GLY A 213 -7.19 -19.37 7.28
C GLY A 213 -5.97 -19.66 8.13
N ASP A 214 -4.79 -19.35 7.65
CA ASP A 214 -3.48 -19.75 8.18
C ASP A 214 -2.53 -18.56 8.44
N LEU A 215 -3.05 -17.30 8.37
CA LEU A 215 -2.26 -16.12 8.70
C LEU A 215 -2.40 -15.75 10.18
N ASP A 216 -1.28 -15.51 10.84
CA ASP A 216 -1.25 -14.81 12.12
C ASP A 216 -1.54 -13.33 11.90
N ILE A 217 -2.42 -12.75 12.73
CA ILE A 217 -2.89 -11.37 12.53
C ILE A 217 -2.28 -10.46 13.59
N SER A 218 -1.60 -9.41 13.13
CA SER A 218 -1.11 -8.29 13.95
C SER A 218 -1.83 -7.01 13.56
N VAL A 219 -2.26 -6.23 14.54
CA VAL A 219 -3.00 -4.98 14.30
C VAL A 219 -2.21 -3.80 14.84
N ILE A 220 -2.02 -2.78 13.98
CA ILE A 220 -1.53 -1.47 14.36
C ILE A 220 -2.76 -0.58 14.58
N ASP A 221 -3.15 -0.46 15.84
CA ASP A 221 -4.34 0.25 16.32
C ASP A 221 -4.05 1.70 16.79
N GLU A 222 -2.83 2.17 16.55
CA GLU A 222 -2.39 3.52 16.88
C GLU A 222 -2.01 4.30 15.62
N VAL A 223 -2.30 5.60 15.64
CA VAL A 223 -1.89 6.54 14.60
C VAL A 223 -0.69 7.34 15.10
N PRO A 224 0.34 7.63 14.26
CA PRO A 224 1.47 8.45 14.66
C PRO A 224 1.03 9.82 15.25
N ALA A 225 1.67 10.23 16.35
CA ALA A 225 1.24 11.35 17.20
C ALA A 225 1.17 12.72 16.51
N LYS A 226 1.86 12.92 15.39
CA LYS A 226 1.86 14.19 14.62
C LYS A 226 0.73 14.29 13.60
N ARG A 227 -0.05 13.23 13.40
CA ARG A 227 -1.10 13.22 12.40
C ARG A 227 -2.36 13.87 12.94
N LEU A 228 -2.85 14.91 12.25
CA LEU A 228 -4.11 15.55 12.58
C LEU A 228 -5.30 14.69 12.13
N PRO A 229 -6.38 14.63 12.91
CA PRO A 229 -7.61 13.96 12.49
C PRO A 229 -8.16 14.58 11.21
N ILE A 230 -8.57 13.74 10.26
CA ILE A 230 -9.22 14.20 9.02
C ILE A 230 -10.61 14.73 9.39
N LYS A 231 -10.92 15.96 8.99
CA LYS A 231 -12.25 16.55 9.15
C LYS A 231 -13.19 15.97 8.09
N ASN A 232 -14.20 15.25 8.51
CA ASN A 232 -15.20 14.65 7.63
C ASN A 232 -16.44 15.54 7.55
N CYS A 233 -16.97 15.70 6.33
CA CYS A 233 -18.21 16.43 6.07
C CYS A 233 -19.06 15.62 5.08
N VAL A 234 -20.33 15.42 5.41
CA VAL A 234 -21.33 14.83 4.50
C VAL A 234 -22.26 15.95 4.07
N VAL A 235 -22.40 16.15 2.79
CA VAL A 235 -23.20 17.25 2.21
C VAL A 235 -24.12 16.75 1.10
N GLY A 236 -25.22 17.46 0.91
CA GLY A 236 -26.08 17.24 -0.25
C GLY A 236 -25.50 17.86 -1.54
N THR A 237 -26.09 17.53 -2.66
CA THR A 237 -25.63 18.01 -3.98
C THR A 237 -25.73 19.52 -4.15
N GLU A 238 -26.60 20.18 -3.40
CA GLU A 238 -26.75 21.64 -3.35
C GLU A 238 -25.54 22.36 -2.80
N PHE A 239 -24.66 21.65 -2.07
CA PHE A 239 -23.43 22.20 -1.50
C PHE A 239 -22.21 22.08 -2.43
N ARG A 240 -22.36 21.46 -3.61
CA ARG A 240 -21.23 21.32 -4.58
C ARG A 240 -20.51 22.64 -4.88
N PRO A 241 -21.19 23.77 -5.15
CA PRO A 241 -20.51 25.04 -5.42
C PRO A 241 -19.59 25.45 -4.25
N LYS A 242 -20.05 25.30 -3.01
CA LYS A 242 -19.24 25.60 -1.82
C LYS A 242 -18.05 24.63 -1.65
N ALA A 243 -18.22 23.37 -2.03
CA ALA A 243 -17.11 22.41 -2.03
C ALA A 243 -16.05 22.78 -3.08
N TYR A 244 -16.45 23.27 -4.24
CA TYR A 244 -15.53 23.75 -5.28
C TYR A 244 -14.80 25.03 -4.85
N GLU A 245 -15.50 25.99 -4.28
CA GLU A 245 -14.87 27.19 -3.67
C GLU A 245 -13.86 26.81 -2.59
N PHE A 246 -14.16 25.79 -1.79
CA PHE A 246 -13.24 25.29 -0.77
C PHE A 246 -11.99 24.64 -1.40
N ILE A 247 -12.15 23.84 -2.46
CA ILE A 247 -11.02 23.27 -3.22
C ILE A 247 -10.16 24.38 -3.80
N GLU A 248 -10.77 25.37 -4.45
CA GLU A 248 -10.06 26.53 -5.03
C GLU A 248 -9.22 27.27 -3.97
N LYS A 249 -9.81 27.49 -2.79
CA LYS A 249 -9.10 28.11 -1.68
C LYS A 249 -7.89 27.27 -1.26
N GLN A 250 -8.06 25.95 -1.09
CA GLN A 250 -6.97 25.06 -0.70
C GLN A 250 -5.87 25.00 -1.76
N VAL A 251 -6.22 25.06 -3.04
CA VAL A 251 -5.25 25.16 -4.13
C VAL A 251 -4.50 26.47 -4.11
N LYS A 252 -5.17 27.60 -3.84
CA LYS A 252 -4.52 28.91 -3.66
C LYS A 252 -3.58 28.95 -2.44
N ASP A 253 -3.89 28.17 -1.40
CA ASP A 253 -3.03 27.98 -0.23
C ASP A 253 -1.83 27.02 -0.53
N GLY A 254 -1.70 26.53 -1.78
CA GLY A 254 -0.62 25.66 -2.24
C GLY A 254 -0.86 24.16 -1.99
N HIS A 255 -2.09 23.74 -1.74
CA HIS A 255 -2.45 22.35 -1.50
C HIS A 255 -3.06 21.68 -2.75
N GLN A 256 -3.13 20.35 -2.71
CA GLN A 256 -3.72 19.55 -3.78
C GLN A 256 -4.99 18.84 -3.32
N ALA A 257 -5.84 18.47 -4.28
CA ALA A 257 -7.11 17.80 -4.00
C ALA A 257 -7.33 16.57 -4.90
N TYR A 258 -8.02 15.57 -4.32
CA TYR A 258 -8.62 14.46 -5.06
C TYR A 258 -10.12 14.69 -5.21
N VAL A 259 -10.65 14.38 -6.39
CA VAL A 259 -12.07 14.30 -6.65
C VAL A 259 -12.40 12.92 -7.20
N ILE A 260 -13.23 12.18 -6.47
CA ILE A 260 -13.58 10.82 -6.81
C ILE A 260 -15.00 10.75 -7.34
N CYS A 261 -15.15 10.24 -8.56
CA CYS A 261 -16.43 9.95 -9.19
C CYS A 261 -16.72 8.45 -9.10
N PRO A 262 -17.98 8.03 -8.84
CA PRO A 262 -18.33 6.63 -8.79
C PRO A 262 -18.23 5.97 -10.16
N LEU A 263 -17.99 4.66 -10.15
CA LEU A 263 -18.16 3.80 -11.31
C LEU A 263 -19.65 3.68 -11.64
N VAL A 264 -20.02 3.87 -12.89
CA VAL A 264 -21.37 3.59 -13.38
C VAL A 264 -21.37 2.21 -14.04
N GLU A 265 -22.14 1.27 -13.49
CA GLU A 265 -22.09 -0.16 -13.84
C GLU A 265 -22.55 -0.52 -15.27
N GLU A 266 -23.07 0.43 -16.07
CA GLU A 266 -23.75 0.11 -17.32
C GLU A 266 -22.85 -0.19 -18.54
N SER A 267 -21.62 0.26 -18.57
CA SER A 267 -20.58 -0.18 -19.52
C SER A 267 -19.22 0.45 -19.19
N GLU A 268 -18.12 -0.24 -19.54
CA GLU A 268 -16.77 0.33 -19.41
C GLU A 268 -16.58 1.66 -20.20
N ASN A 269 -17.40 1.93 -21.20
CA ASN A 269 -17.37 3.18 -21.96
C ASN A 269 -17.95 4.36 -21.18
N THR A 270 -18.97 4.13 -20.39
CA THR A 270 -19.65 5.13 -19.57
C THR A 270 -18.78 5.69 -18.46
N GLU A 271 -17.85 4.89 -17.90
CA GLU A 271 -16.93 5.34 -16.85
C GLU A 271 -15.98 6.45 -17.31
N ALA A 272 -15.33 6.24 -18.45
CA ALA A 272 -14.36 7.20 -18.99
C ALA A 272 -15.06 8.49 -19.41
N GLU A 273 -16.28 8.39 -19.96
CA GLU A 273 -17.10 9.52 -20.36
C GLU A 273 -17.52 10.34 -19.13
N ASN A 274 -18.05 9.70 -18.08
CA ASN A 274 -18.49 10.39 -16.86
C ASN A 274 -17.38 11.17 -16.15
N VAL A 275 -16.20 10.56 -15.97
CA VAL A 275 -15.06 11.25 -15.34
C VAL A 275 -14.54 12.37 -16.22
N THR A 276 -14.52 12.16 -17.54
CA THR A 276 -14.08 13.18 -18.51
C THR A 276 -15.05 14.36 -18.54
N ASP A 277 -16.37 14.11 -18.54
CA ASP A 277 -17.37 15.16 -18.54
C ASP A 277 -17.42 15.91 -17.21
N TYR A 278 -17.28 15.20 -16.08
CA TYR A 278 -17.12 15.84 -14.79
C TYR A 278 -15.85 16.71 -14.73
N THR A 279 -14.76 16.24 -15.31
CA THR A 279 -13.52 17.01 -15.41
C THR A 279 -13.69 18.29 -16.24
N LYS A 280 -14.45 18.23 -17.35
CA LYS A 280 -14.78 19.42 -18.16
C LYS A 280 -15.62 20.43 -17.37
N LEU A 281 -16.63 19.92 -16.64
CA LEU A 281 -17.47 20.75 -15.77
C LEU A 281 -16.61 21.42 -14.70
N LEU A 282 -15.76 20.66 -14.00
CA LEU A 282 -14.91 21.21 -12.95
C LEU A 282 -13.89 22.23 -13.48
N LYS A 283 -13.37 22.04 -14.71
CA LYS A 283 -12.52 23.03 -15.38
C LYS A 283 -13.26 24.31 -15.74
N ALA A 284 -14.54 24.24 -16.02
CA ALA A 284 -15.37 25.43 -16.29
C ALA A 284 -15.67 26.21 -15.00
N GLU A 285 -15.89 25.50 -13.89
CA GLU A 285 -16.12 26.08 -12.56
C GLU A 285 -14.83 26.65 -11.92
N LEU A 286 -13.68 26.04 -12.19
CA LEU A 286 -12.38 26.35 -11.61
C LEU A 286 -11.34 26.65 -12.70
N PRO A 287 -11.45 27.76 -13.43
CA PRO A 287 -10.61 28.03 -14.62
C PRO A 287 -9.11 28.23 -14.28
N ASP A 288 -8.80 28.68 -13.08
CA ASP A 288 -7.43 28.96 -12.63
C ASP A 288 -6.73 27.74 -11.99
N VAL A 289 -7.41 26.58 -11.92
CA VAL A 289 -6.91 25.36 -11.28
C VAL A 289 -6.45 24.35 -12.34
N ARG A 290 -5.25 23.80 -12.17
CA ARG A 290 -4.71 22.77 -13.06
C ARG A 290 -5.33 21.41 -12.71
N ILE A 291 -6.26 20.93 -13.56
CA ILE A 291 -7.05 19.72 -13.32
C ILE A 291 -6.66 18.63 -14.30
N ALA A 292 -6.26 17.48 -13.80
CA ALA A 292 -6.05 16.26 -14.57
C ALA A 292 -7.14 15.22 -14.31
N CYS A 293 -7.32 14.33 -15.28
CA CYS A 293 -8.28 13.22 -15.26
C CYS A 293 -7.53 11.89 -15.25
N LEU A 294 -7.98 10.93 -14.43
CA LEU A 294 -7.42 9.59 -14.37
C LEU A 294 -8.55 8.54 -14.34
N HIS A 295 -8.56 7.61 -15.31
CA HIS A 295 -9.56 6.55 -15.36
C HIS A 295 -8.99 5.21 -15.85
N GLY A 296 -9.74 4.12 -15.63
CA GLY A 296 -9.31 2.74 -15.87
C GLY A 296 -8.81 2.45 -17.29
N LYS A 297 -9.40 3.08 -18.31
CA LYS A 297 -9.10 2.85 -19.73
C LYS A 297 -7.81 3.49 -20.25
N MET A 298 -7.21 4.41 -19.50
CA MET A 298 -5.94 5.01 -19.91
C MET A 298 -4.83 3.97 -19.98
N LYS A 299 -3.91 4.15 -20.93
CA LYS A 299 -2.71 3.30 -21.02
C LYS A 299 -1.85 3.45 -19.76
N PRO A 300 -1.18 2.40 -19.31
CA PRO A 300 -0.32 2.46 -18.11
C PRO A 300 0.69 3.61 -18.11
N ALA A 301 1.34 3.85 -19.25
CA ALA A 301 2.30 4.94 -19.39
C ALA A 301 1.68 6.34 -19.18
N GLU A 302 0.45 6.53 -19.64
CA GLU A 302 -0.29 7.79 -19.47
C GLU A 302 -0.73 7.97 -18.01
N LYS A 303 -1.22 6.89 -17.37
CA LYS A 303 -1.55 6.90 -15.93
C LYS A 303 -0.34 7.28 -15.09
N ASN A 304 0.81 6.68 -15.36
CA ASN A 304 2.04 6.97 -14.65
C ASN A 304 2.44 8.44 -14.82
N ARG A 305 2.41 8.97 -16.04
CA ARG A 305 2.70 10.37 -16.31
C ARG A 305 1.80 11.33 -15.51
N ILE A 306 0.48 11.11 -15.54
CA ILE A 306 -0.47 11.95 -14.79
C ILE A 306 -0.22 11.89 -13.29
N MET A 307 0.11 10.69 -12.76
CA MET A 307 0.45 10.53 -11.36
C MET A 307 1.78 11.22 -11.00
N GLU A 308 2.78 11.18 -11.86
CA GLU A 308 4.04 11.93 -11.69
C GLU A 308 3.81 13.45 -11.72
N GLU A 309 3.01 13.95 -12.66
CA GLU A 309 2.61 15.37 -12.72
C GLU A 309 1.90 15.79 -11.43
N PHE A 310 1.04 14.94 -10.88
CA PHE A 310 0.36 15.22 -9.62
C PHE A 310 1.31 15.16 -8.40
N LEU A 311 2.24 14.22 -8.37
CA LEU A 311 3.28 14.14 -7.34
C LEU A 311 4.20 15.36 -7.33
N ASN A 312 4.60 15.82 -8.52
CA ASN A 312 5.49 16.97 -8.71
C ASN A 312 4.78 18.32 -8.53
N HIS A 313 3.47 18.32 -8.23
CA HIS A 313 2.64 19.52 -8.10
C HIS A 313 2.51 20.31 -9.43
N ASP A 314 2.61 19.62 -10.57
CA ASP A 314 2.26 20.19 -11.87
C ASP A 314 0.73 20.19 -12.11
N THR A 315 0.00 19.41 -11.31
CA THR A 315 -1.46 19.30 -11.27
C THR A 315 -1.96 19.59 -9.86
N ASP A 316 -3.01 20.39 -9.72
CA ASP A 316 -3.57 20.79 -8.42
C ASP A 316 -4.72 19.87 -8.01
N VAL A 317 -5.54 19.44 -8.95
CA VAL A 317 -6.71 18.58 -8.70
C VAL A 317 -6.67 17.37 -9.59
N LEU A 318 -6.75 16.19 -8.99
CA LEU A 318 -6.84 14.93 -9.70
C LEU A 318 -8.27 14.38 -9.62
N VAL A 319 -8.98 14.39 -10.75
CA VAL A 319 -10.31 13.78 -10.88
C VAL A 319 -10.16 12.33 -11.31
N SER A 320 -10.76 11.40 -10.57
CA SER A 320 -10.60 9.98 -10.87
C SER A 320 -11.83 9.15 -10.52
N THR A 321 -11.93 7.95 -11.10
CA THR A 321 -12.79 6.89 -10.60
C THR A 321 -12.18 6.23 -9.36
N THR A 322 -12.80 5.18 -8.80
CA THR A 322 -12.28 4.33 -7.72
C THR A 322 -10.90 3.73 -8.02
N VAL A 323 -10.46 3.85 -9.25
CA VAL A 323 -9.17 3.40 -9.78
C VAL A 323 -8.02 4.34 -9.37
N ILE A 324 -8.19 5.29 -8.43
CA ILE A 324 -6.98 5.81 -7.79
C ILE A 324 -6.29 4.60 -7.15
N GLU A 325 -5.64 3.92 -8.02
CA GLU A 325 -4.77 2.84 -7.69
C GLU A 325 -3.65 3.44 -6.85
N VAL A 326 -4.05 3.75 -5.59
CA VAL A 326 -3.47 2.99 -4.62
C VAL A 326 -2.10 3.34 -4.15
N GLY A 327 -2.04 3.70 -2.92
CA GLY A 327 -0.81 3.68 -2.18
C GLY A 327 0.13 4.86 -2.45
N VAL A 328 0.00 5.55 -3.57
CA VAL A 328 0.82 6.73 -3.87
C VAL A 328 0.68 7.76 -2.75
N ASN A 329 1.80 8.07 -2.14
CA ASN A 329 1.86 9.06 -1.07
C ASN A 329 2.00 10.46 -1.69
N VAL A 330 0.95 11.28 -1.57
CA VAL A 330 0.98 12.70 -1.94
C VAL A 330 0.75 13.51 -0.67
N PRO A 331 1.81 13.88 0.07
CA PRO A 331 1.69 14.55 1.37
C PRO A 331 0.94 15.87 1.30
N ASN A 332 1.01 16.55 0.15
CA ASN A 332 0.39 17.86 -0.10
C ASN A 332 -1.10 17.78 -0.46
N ALA A 333 -1.65 16.59 -0.73
CA ALA A 333 -3.07 16.41 -0.99
C ALA A 333 -3.86 16.43 0.33
N THR A 334 -4.54 17.56 0.58
CA THR A 334 -5.27 17.81 1.83
C THR A 334 -6.77 17.67 1.68
N VAL A 335 -7.32 17.67 0.47
CA VAL A 335 -8.76 17.58 0.23
C VAL A 335 -9.09 16.31 -0.55
N MET A 336 -10.09 15.58 -0.06
CA MET A 336 -10.75 14.47 -0.74
C MET A 336 -12.23 14.84 -0.92
N LEU A 337 -12.67 15.01 -2.15
CA LEU A 337 -14.09 15.13 -2.51
C LEU A 337 -14.56 13.81 -3.11
N ILE A 338 -15.63 13.23 -2.57
CA ILE A 338 -16.23 11.97 -3.07
C ILE A 338 -17.64 12.26 -3.53
N GLU A 339 -17.86 12.16 -4.81
CA GLU A 339 -19.18 12.31 -5.42
C GLU A 339 -20.00 11.03 -5.32
N ASP A 340 -21.31 11.17 -5.19
CA ASP A 340 -22.27 10.06 -5.09
C ASP A 340 -21.83 8.99 -4.08
N ALA A 341 -21.45 9.42 -2.88
CA ALA A 341 -20.82 8.57 -1.85
C ALA A 341 -21.68 7.34 -1.47
N GLN A 342 -23.00 7.37 -1.68
CA GLN A 342 -23.90 6.24 -1.46
C GLN A 342 -23.62 5.04 -2.39
N ARG A 343 -22.86 5.23 -3.47
CA ARG A 343 -22.47 4.15 -4.39
C ARG A 343 -21.22 3.40 -3.93
N PHE A 344 -20.56 3.86 -2.88
CA PHE A 344 -19.35 3.24 -2.35
C PHE A 344 -19.64 2.42 -1.11
N GLY A 345 -19.00 1.28 -0.97
CA GLY A 345 -18.98 0.54 0.28
C GLY A 345 -18.17 1.28 1.36
N LEU A 346 -18.52 1.09 2.65
CA LEU A 346 -17.84 1.73 3.77
C LEU A 346 -16.32 1.50 3.77
N ALA A 347 -15.87 0.30 3.43
CA ALA A 347 -14.45 -0.02 3.34
C ALA A 347 -13.73 0.80 2.26
N GLN A 348 -14.40 1.05 1.11
CA GLN A 348 -13.88 1.90 0.04
C GLN A 348 -13.80 3.36 0.47
N LEU A 349 -14.86 3.87 1.12
CA LEU A 349 -14.87 5.24 1.67
C LEU A 349 -13.73 5.44 2.69
N HIS A 350 -13.50 4.48 3.56
CA HIS A 350 -12.36 4.50 4.48
C HIS A 350 -11.01 4.53 3.76
N GLN A 351 -10.84 3.72 2.73
CA GLN A 351 -9.61 3.73 1.93
C GLN A 351 -9.38 5.05 1.21
N LEU A 352 -10.43 5.60 0.58
CA LEU A 352 -10.39 6.90 -0.11
C LEU A 352 -10.04 8.02 0.88
N ARG A 353 -10.73 8.07 2.03
CA ARG A 353 -10.44 9.04 3.10
C ARG A 353 -8.96 8.97 3.53
N GLY A 354 -8.41 7.77 3.67
CA GLY A 354 -7.02 7.57 4.06
C GLY A 354 -5.99 8.02 3.01
N ARG A 355 -6.40 8.45 1.81
CA ARG A 355 -5.48 9.02 0.79
C ARG A 355 -5.03 10.43 1.14
N VAL A 356 -5.79 11.16 1.92
CA VAL A 356 -5.41 12.46 2.49
C VAL A 356 -5.01 12.31 3.97
N GLY A 357 -4.47 13.37 4.57
CA GLY A 357 -4.03 13.34 5.97
C GLY A 357 -2.76 12.51 6.18
N ARG A 358 -1.84 12.55 5.24
CA ARG A 358 -0.54 11.84 5.30
C ARG A 358 0.63 12.71 5.73
N SER A 359 0.36 13.96 6.04
CA SER A 359 1.29 14.96 6.55
C SER A 359 0.75 15.55 7.86
N ASP A 360 1.44 16.51 8.40
CA ASP A 360 1.04 17.35 9.54
C ASP A 360 0.02 18.44 9.17
N LEU A 361 -0.38 18.52 7.91
CA LEU A 361 -1.38 19.43 7.40
C LEU A 361 -2.81 18.95 7.74
N GLN A 362 -3.69 19.92 8.06
CA GLN A 362 -5.10 19.62 8.26
C GLN A 362 -5.74 19.14 6.95
N SER A 363 -6.32 17.96 6.98
CA SER A 363 -6.98 17.37 5.80
C SER A 363 -8.47 17.24 5.99
N TYR A 364 -9.18 17.22 4.85
CA TYR A 364 -10.63 17.26 4.76
C TYR A 364 -11.14 16.16 3.83
N CYS A 365 -12.19 15.49 4.23
CA CYS A 365 -12.92 14.53 3.39
C CYS A 365 -14.37 14.99 3.27
N ILE A 366 -14.77 15.42 2.09
CA ILE A 366 -16.11 15.89 1.76
C ILE A 366 -16.78 14.80 0.96
N THR A 367 -17.89 14.27 1.47
CA THR A 367 -18.69 13.26 0.77
C THR A 367 -20.00 13.90 0.33
N VAL A 368 -20.27 13.86 -0.96
CA VAL A 368 -21.54 14.34 -1.55
C VAL A 368 -22.48 13.16 -1.71
N SER A 369 -23.69 13.25 -1.16
CA SER A 369 -24.66 12.17 -1.21
C SER A 369 -26.07 12.71 -1.35
N TYR A 370 -26.93 12.00 -2.10
CA TYR A 370 -28.37 12.26 -2.16
C TYR A 370 -29.11 11.69 -0.93
N THR A 371 -28.47 10.86 -0.12
CA THR A 371 -29.06 10.24 1.07
C THR A 371 -28.23 10.58 2.29
N HIS A 372 -28.88 10.61 3.47
CA HIS A 372 -28.16 10.78 4.73
C HIS A 372 -27.22 9.59 4.97
N LEU A 373 -25.93 9.81 4.82
CA LEU A 373 -24.90 8.85 5.19
C LEU A 373 -24.42 9.20 6.60
N THR A 374 -24.57 8.27 7.55
CA THR A 374 -23.85 8.32 8.81
C THR A 374 -22.48 7.68 8.60
N LEU A 375 -21.44 8.50 8.46
CA LEU A 375 -20.06 8.00 8.50
C LEU A 375 -19.69 7.73 9.97
N PRO A 376 -19.11 6.56 10.27
CA PRO A 376 -18.62 6.22 11.60
C PRO A 376 -17.42 7.07 12.01
#